data_b1f7fcae39331824a826f9c00de25041
#
_entry.id   b1f7fcae39331824a826f9c00de25041
#
_cell.length_a   1.000
_cell.length_b   1.000
_cell.length_c   1.000
_cell.angle_alpha   90.00
_cell.angle_beta   90.00
_cell.angle_gamma   90.00
#
_symmetry.space_group_name_H-M   'P 1'
#
loop_
_entity.id
_entity.type
_entity.pdbx_description
1 polymer ?
#
loop_
_entity_poly.entity_id
_entity_poly.type
_entity_poly.pdbx_seq_one_letter_code
_entity_poly.pdbx_strand_id
1 'polypeptide(L)'
;KIKTDDKINLNARLIKPHDFDKKKKYPALIYVYNGPGVQLINNRWLGGAPLWMYYLANQGYIIFTLDGRGSENRGRDFEQVIFGELGKIEMIDQIKGYDYLIKKSFIDTSRIAVHGWSYGGFMTTNLLLNHPDLFTCGVAGGPVTSWSYYEVMYTERYMDHPENNKEGYEKT
;
A
#
# COMPACT_ATOMS: atom_id res chain seq x y z
N LYS A 1 14.73 -2.54 -2.12
CA LYS A 1 14.42 -1.13 -1.86
C LYS A 1 14.06 -0.43 -3.15
N ILE A 2 13.07 0.44 -3.09
CA ILE A 2 12.62 1.27 -4.20
C ILE A 2 12.95 2.72 -3.83
N LYS A 3 13.50 3.48 -4.76
CA LYS A 3 13.89 4.87 -4.50
C LYS A 3 12.85 5.80 -5.07
N THR A 4 12.36 6.74 -4.27
CA THR A 4 11.45 7.81 -4.71
C THR A 4 12.22 8.91 -5.45
N ASP A 5 11.51 9.84 -6.09
CA ASP A 5 12.13 10.94 -6.82
C ASP A 5 12.89 11.89 -5.89
N ASP A 6 12.41 12.07 -4.67
CA ASP A 6 13.06 12.83 -3.60
C ASP A 6 14.13 12.00 -2.82
N LYS A 7 14.56 10.87 -3.42
CA LYS A 7 15.67 10.01 -2.97
C LYS A 7 15.42 9.21 -1.68
N ILE A 8 14.20 9.12 -1.21
CA ILE A 8 13.82 8.27 -0.07
C ILE A 8 13.80 6.81 -0.50
N ASN A 9 14.32 5.91 0.35
CA ASN A 9 14.30 4.48 0.08
C ASN A 9 13.06 3.86 0.74
N LEU A 10 12.21 3.23 -0.05
CA LEU A 10 11.06 2.46 0.41
C LEU A 10 11.41 0.98 0.51
N ASN A 11 10.97 0.31 1.57
CA ASN A 11 11.14 -1.14 1.69
C ASN A 11 10.02 -1.85 0.94
N ALA A 12 10.38 -2.87 0.17
CA ALA A 12 9.42 -3.66 -0.58
C ALA A 12 9.73 -5.16 -0.41
N ARG A 13 8.67 -5.98 -0.42
CA ARG A 13 8.72 -7.44 -0.41
C ARG A 13 8.01 -7.98 -1.64
N LEU A 14 8.58 -9.02 -2.21
CA LEU A 14 8.02 -9.75 -3.33
C LEU A 14 8.03 -11.24 -2.99
N ILE A 15 6.84 -11.85 -2.94
CA ILE A 15 6.68 -13.30 -2.74
C ILE A 15 6.39 -13.91 -4.10
N LYS A 16 7.13 -14.94 -4.46
CA LYS A 16 7.04 -15.66 -5.74
C LYS A 16 6.53 -17.07 -5.51
N PRO A 17 5.93 -17.72 -6.52
CA PRO A 17 5.67 -19.15 -6.50
C PRO A 17 6.94 -19.96 -6.17
N HIS A 18 6.79 -21.13 -5.57
CA HIS A 18 7.95 -22.00 -5.28
C HIS A 18 8.63 -22.53 -6.56
N ASP A 19 7.85 -22.73 -7.63
CA ASP A 19 8.28 -23.14 -8.98
C ASP A 19 8.47 -21.95 -9.93
N PHE A 20 8.85 -20.79 -9.40
CA PHE A 20 8.97 -19.56 -10.15
C PHE A 20 9.91 -19.70 -11.37
N ASP A 21 9.38 -19.40 -12.53
CA ASP A 21 10.11 -19.32 -13.79
C ASP A 21 10.09 -17.89 -14.36
N LYS A 22 11.24 -17.25 -14.44
CA LYS A 22 11.39 -15.88 -14.96
C LYS A 22 10.94 -15.68 -16.41
N LYS A 23 10.75 -16.78 -17.17
CA LYS A 23 10.26 -16.76 -18.56
C LYS A 23 8.74 -16.73 -18.65
N LYS A 24 8.05 -17.08 -17.58
CA LYS A 24 6.58 -17.05 -17.51
C LYS A 24 6.07 -15.67 -17.11
N LYS A 25 4.80 -15.39 -17.40
CA LYS A 25 4.07 -14.21 -16.96
C LYS A 25 3.11 -14.59 -15.83
N TYR A 26 3.12 -13.80 -14.76
CA TYR A 26 2.33 -14.03 -13.57
C TYR A 26 1.41 -12.86 -13.28
N PRO A 27 0.15 -13.11 -12.89
CA PRO A 27 -0.69 -12.09 -12.30
C PRO A 27 -0.06 -11.58 -11.00
N ALA A 28 -0.29 -10.34 -10.65
CA ALA A 28 0.23 -9.77 -9.42
C ALA A 28 -0.89 -9.27 -8.50
N LEU A 29 -0.72 -9.47 -7.21
CA LEU A 29 -1.51 -8.85 -6.16
C LEU A 29 -0.63 -7.87 -5.37
N ILE A 30 -0.99 -6.60 -5.39
CA ILE A 30 -0.40 -5.58 -4.53
C ILE A 30 -1.20 -5.57 -3.23
N TYR A 31 -0.55 -5.94 -2.12
CA TYR A 31 -1.14 -5.82 -0.79
C TYR A 31 -0.69 -4.52 -0.15
N VAL A 32 -1.62 -3.65 0.11
CA VAL A 32 -1.38 -2.31 0.67
C VAL A 32 -1.96 -2.19 2.08
N TYR A 33 -1.21 -1.55 2.97
CA TYR A 33 -1.71 -0.94 4.19
C TYR A 33 -1.32 0.53 4.23
N ASN A 34 -0.06 0.82 4.42
CA ASN A 34 0.60 2.13 4.39
C ASN A 34 0.06 3.15 5.42
N GLY A 35 -0.72 2.69 6.39
CA GLY A 35 -1.25 3.55 7.44
C GLY A 35 -0.25 3.80 8.56
N PRO A 36 -0.46 4.89 9.32
CA PRO A 36 0.38 5.23 10.45
C PRO A 36 0.38 4.12 11.51
N GLY A 37 1.50 3.97 12.21
CA GLY A 37 1.66 2.98 13.28
C GLY A 37 1.81 1.53 12.81
N VAL A 38 2.00 1.27 11.50
CA VAL A 38 2.13 -0.09 10.96
C VAL A 38 3.30 -0.22 10.00
N GLN A 39 4.08 -1.27 10.17
CA GLN A 39 5.12 -1.71 9.26
C GLN A 39 4.86 -3.17 8.85
N LEU A 40 4.62 -3.41 7.56
CA LEU A 40 4.32 -4.75 7.04
C LEU A 40 5.57 -5.56 6.73
N ILE A 41 6.66 -4.90 6.38
CA ILE A 41 7.92 -5.54 5.97
C ILE A 41 8.91 -5.45 7.12
N ASN A 42 9.16 -6.57 7.77
CA ASN A 42 10.03 -6.65 8.93
C ASN A 42 10.90 -7.91 8.90
N ASN A 43 11.90 -7.97 9.79
CA ASN A 43 12.83 -9.09 9.88
C ASN A 43 12.30 -10.16 10.86
N ARG A 44 11.12 -10.70 10.57
CA ARG A 44 10.47 -11.79 11.30
C ARG A 44 10.28 -13.00 10.40
N TRP A 45 9.80 -14.10 10.97
CA TRP A 45 9.39 -15.28 10.20
C TRP A 45 8.45 -14.87 9.06
N LEU A 46 8.69 -15.37 7.86
CA LEU A 46 7.98 -15.01 6.63
C LEU A 46 8.04 -13.50 6.28
N GLY A 47 9.01 -12.74 6.83
CA GLY A 47 9.09 -11.30 6.62
C GLY A 47 7.87 -10.53 7.15
N GLY A 48 7.11 -11.12 8.09
CA GLY A 48 5.87 -10.58 8.62
C GLY A 48 4.63 -10.82 7.73
N ALA A 49 4.76 -11.55 6.61
CA ALA A 49 3.62 -11.84 5.75
C ALA A 49 2.72 -12.95 6.32
N PRO A 50 1.39 -12.81 6.29
CA PRO A 50 0.48 -13.88 6.67
C PRO A 50 0.51 -15.03 5.66
N LEU A 51 0.16 -16.23 6.11
CA LEU A 51 0.25 -17.47 5.31
C LEU A 51 -0.59 -17.45 4.03
N TRP A 52 -1.70 -16.73 4.00
CA TRP A 52 -2.53 -16.63 2.79
C TRP A 52 -1.78 -16.01 1.60
N MET A 53 -0.82 -15.12 1.86
CA MET A 53 0.03 -14.56 0.78
C MET A 53 0.90 -15.62 0.13
N TYR A 54 1.43 -16.53 0.93
CA TYR A 54 2.21 -17.67 0.43
C TYR A 54 1.33 -18.70 -0.26
N TYR A 55 0.11 -18.91 0.25
CA TYR A 55 -0.88 -19.75 -0.42
C TYR A 55 -1.19 -19.22 -1.84
N LEU A 56 -1.50 -17.93 -1.96
CA LEU A 56 -1.75 -17.32 -3.28
C LEU A 56 -0.50 -17.36 -4.18
N ALA A 57 0.68 -17.14 -3.62
CA ALA A 57 1.91 -17.29 -4.41
C ALA A 57 2.04 -18.70 -4.97
N ASN A 58 1.73 -19.74 -4.19
CA ASN A 58 1.72 -21.13 -4.67
C ASN A 58 0.61 -21.42 -5.70
N GLN A 59 -0.43 -20.60 -5.76
CA GLN A 59 -1.44 -20.63 -6.84
C GLN A 59 -0.99 -19.88 -8.11
N GLY A 60 0.25 -19.42 -8.16
CA GLY A 60 0.81 -18.77 -9.34
C GLY A 60 0.70 -17.24 -9.37
N TYR A 61 0.46 -16.61 -8.24
CA TYR A 61 0.47 -15.14 -8.13
C TYR A 61 1.83 -14.61 -7.66
N ILE A 62 2.19 -13.43 -8.11
CA ILE A 62 3.23 -12.62 -7.48
C ILE A 62 2.55 -11.73 -6.43
N ILE A 63 2.99 -11.81 -5.17
CA ILE A 63 2.48 -10.92 -4.13
C ILE A 63 3.51 -9.83 -3.86
N PHE A 64 3.09 -8.60 -3.98
CA PHE A 64 3.93 -7.42 -3.75
C PHE A 64 3.41 -6.61 -2.57
N THR A 65 4.31 -6.15 -1.72
CA THR A 65 4.01 -5.27 -0.57
C THR A 65 5.07 -4.19 -0.51
N LEU A 66 4.66 -2.95 -0.25
CA LEU A 66 5.52 -1.80 -0.06
C LEU A 66 5.15 -1.07 1.23
N ASP A 67 6.14 -0.77 2.08
CA ASP A 67 6.01 0.19 3.18
C ASP A 67 6.47 1.56 2.67
N GLY A 68 5.49 2.42 2.39
CA GLY A 68 5.69 3.81 2.01
C GLY A 68 5.83 4.74 3.21
N ARG A 69 5.99 6.03 2.95
CA ARG A 69 5.96 7.07 3.98
C ARG A 69 4.64 7.03 4.75
N GLY A 70 4.69 7.36 6.02
CA GLY A 70 3.60 7.16 6.99
C GLY A 70 3.74 5.87 7.79
N SER A 71 4.43 4.82 7.27
CA SER A 71 4.69 3.61 8.02
C SER A 71 5.73 3.83 9.12
N GLU A 72 5.64 3.05 10.20
CA GLU A 72 6.44 3.21 11.41
C GLU A 72 7.88 2.70 11.31
N ASN A 73 8.66 2.98 12.36
CA ASN A 73 10.04 2.52 12.56
C ASN A 73 11.07 3.07 11.56
N ARG A 74 10.79 4.22 10.97
CA ARG A 74 11.67 4.91 10.03
C ARG A 74 12.05 6.34 10.48
N GLY A 75 11.59 6.74 11.67
CA GLY A 75 11.82 8.06 12.24
C GLY A 75 10.70 9.05 11.92
N ARG A 76 10.67 10.14 12.70
CA ARG A 76 9.59 11.11 12.73
C ARG A 76 9.24 11.68 11.34
N ASP A 77 10.22 12.13 10.60
CA ASP A 77 10.02 12.80 9.32
C ASP A 77 9.40 11.86 8.27
N PHE A 78 9.69 10.56 8.37
CA PHE A 78 9.11 9.54 7.50
C PHE A 78 7.67 9.20 7.89
N GLU A 79 7.38 9.20 9.20
CA GLU A 79 6.07 8.82 9.73
C GLU A 79 5.06 9.97 9.67
N GLN A 80 5.47 11.20 10.00
CA GLN A 80 4.57 12.33 10.16
C GLN A 80 4.32 13.13 8.89
N VAL A 81 4.98 12.81 7.78
CA VAL A 81 4.78 13.51 6.50
C VAL A 81 3.34 13.41 5.96
N ILE A 82 2.57 12.46 6.47
CA ILE A 82 1.15 12.24 6.11
C ILE A 82 0.17 13.03 6.99
N PHE A 83 0.66 13.73 8.03
CA PHE A 83 -0.21 14.46 8.95
C PHE A 83 -1.03 15.53 8.22
N GLY A 84 -2.33 15.53 8.45
CA GLY A 84 -3.28 16.46 7.86
C GLY A 84 -3.77 16.11 6.44
N GLU A 85 -3.08 15.21 5.71
CA GLU A 85 -3.44 14.80 4.34
C GLU A 85 -3.24 13.28 4.13
N LEU A 86 -4.03 12.47 4.84
CA LEU A 86 -3.93 11.01 4.73
C LEU A 86 -4.27 10.53 3.30
N GLY A 87 -3.54 9.54 2.82
CA GLY A 87 -3.74 8.92 1.50
C GLY A 87 -2.96 9.57 0.37
N LYS A 88 -2.46 10.78 0.51
CA LYS A 88 -1.79 11.52 -0.57
C LYS A 88 -0.36 11.05 -0.83
N ILE A 89 0.51 11.16 0.16
CA ILE A 89 1.92 10.74 0.06
C ILE A 89 2.02 9.22 -0.07
N GLU A 90 1.19 8.51 0.67
CA GLU A 90 1.12 7.05 0.61
C GLU A 90 0.77 6.57 -0.80
N MET A 91 -0.19 7.21 -1.47
CA MET A 91 -0.56 6.88 -2.85
C MET A 91 0.61 7.12 -3.81
N ILE A 92 1.33 8.25 -3.69
CA ILE A 92 2.53 8.54 -4.49
C ILE A 92 3.56 7.41 -4.35
N ASP A 93 3.80 6.97 -3.11
CA ASP A 93 4.77 5.90 -2.85
C ASP A 93 4.28 4.54 -3.39
N GLN A 94 2.99 4.23 -3.27
CA GLN A 94 2.41 3.01 -3.83
C GLN A 94 2.49 2.98 -5.35
N ILE A 95 2.28 4.11 -6.03
CA ILE A 95 2.45 4.22 -7.49
C ILE A 95 3.93 3.99 -7.88
N LYS A 96 4.89 4.50 -7.12
CA LYS A 96 6.31 4.15 -7.34
C LYS A 96 6.58 2.66 -7.19
N GLY A 97 5.89 2.01 -6.23
CA GLY A 97 5.91 0.56 -6.08
C GLY A 97 5.33 -0.16 -7.29
N TYR A 98 4.20 0.28 -7.80
CA TYR A 98 3.57 -0.21 -9.03
C TYR A 98 4.53 -0.08 -10.23
N ASP A 99 5.10 1.09 -10.46
CA ASP A 99 6.05 1.37 -11.55
C ASP A 99 7.28 0.46 -11.50
N TYR A 100 7.76 0.16 -10.30
CA TYR A 100 8.84 -0.80 -10.11
C TYR A 100 8.40 -2.23 -10.47
N LEU A 101 7.20 -2.61 -10.07
CA LEU A 101 6.67 -3.97 -10.27
C LEU A 101 6.47 -4.27 -11.76
N ILE A 102 5.81 -3.38 -12.50
CA ILE A 102 5.50 -3.59 -13.93
C ILE A 102 6.74 -3.66 -14.84
N LYS A 103 7.88 -3.14 -14.39
CA LYS A 103 9.16 -3.26 -15.11
C LYS A 103 9.78 -4.67 -15.02
N LYS A 104 9.21 -5.57 -14.20
CA LYS A 104 9.69 -6.95 -14.11
C LYS A 104 9.15 -7.76 -15.28
N SER A 105 10.04 -8.38 -16.05
CA SER A 105 9.68 -9.15 -17.25
C SER A 105 8.67 -10.28 -17.00
N PHE A 106 8.59 -10.76 -15.78
CA PHE A 106 7.68 -11.84 -15.36
C PHE A 106 6.32 -11.36 -14.85
N ILE A 107 6.02 -10.07 -14.81
CA ILE A 107 4.70 -9.56 -14.45
C ILE A 107 3.81 -9.49 -15.69
N ASP A 108 2.58 -9.99 -15.55
CA ASP A 108 1.50 -9.75 -16.49
C ASP A 108 0.79 -8.46 -16.12
N THR A 109 1.10 -7.40 -16.83
CA THR A 109 0.57 -6.06 -16.56
C THR A 109 -0.93 -5.92 -16.85
N SER A 110 -1.53 -6.87 -17.58
CA SER A 110 -2.97 -6.93 -17.78
C SER A 110 -3.74 -7.59 -16.62
N ARG A 111 -3.04 -8.12 -15.62
CA ARG A 111 -3.63 -8.84 -14.49
C ARG A 111 -2.99 -8.41 -13.18
N ILE A 112 -3.20 -7.16 -12.81
CA ILE A 112 -2.73 -6.60 -11.53
C ILE A 112 -3.94 -6.24 -10.67
N ALA A 113 -4.01 -6.82 -9.48
CA ALA A 113 -5.01 -6.52 -8.48
C ALA A 113 -4.40 -5.77 -7.29
N VAL A 114 -5.24 -5.02 -6.56
CA VAL A 114 -4.87 -4.39 -5.29
C VAL A 114 -5.81 -4.83 -4.18
N HIS A 115 -5.25 -5.06 -3.00
CA HIS A 115 -6.00 -5.47 -1.80
C HIS A 115 -5.39 -4.87 -0.54
N GLY A 116 -6.24 -4.45 0.38
CA GLY A 116 -5.88 -4.05 1.71
C GLY A 116 -7.07 -4.05 2.67
N TRP A 117 -6.77 -4.07 3.96
CA TRP A 117 -7.77 -4.10 5.02
C TRP A 117 -7.68 -2.85 5.90
N SER A 118 -8.81 -2.33 6.43
CA SER A 118 -8.87 -1.15 7.29
C SER A 118 -8.29 0.09 6.57
N TYR A 119 -7.22 0.68 7.07
CA TYR A 119 -6.48 1.72 6.36
C TYR A 119 -6.00 1.25 4.97
N GLY A 120 -5.61 -0.02 4.84
CA GLY A 120 -5.30 -0.63 3.54
C GLY A 120 -6.53 -0.73 2.64
N GLY A 121 -7.74 -0.88 3.21
CA GLY A 121 -8.99 -0.78 2.48
C GLY A 121 -9.24 0.63 1.94
N PHE A 122 -9.02 1.66 2.76
CA PHE A 122 -9.04 3.07 2.35
C PHE A 122 -8.03 3.30 1.21
N MET A 123 -6.78 2.87 1.36
CA MET A 123 -5.75 2.99 0.33
C MET A 123 -6.10 2.24 -0.96
N THR A 124 -6.70 1.05 -0.85
CA THR A 124 -7.20 0.28 -2.01
C THR A 124 -8.27 1.07 -2.76
N THR A 125 -9.24 1.64 -2.04
CA THR A 125 -10.30 2.48 -2.65
C THR A 125 -9.71 3.71 -3.32
N ASN A 126 -8.79 4.39 -2.63
CA ASN A 126 -8.10 5.58 -3.13
C ASN A 126 -7.33 5.30 -4.43
N LEU A 127 -6.57 4.19 -4.46
CA LEU A 127 -5.83 3.77 -5.65
C LEU A 127 -6.75 3.47 -6.83
N LEU A 128 -7.87 2.77 -6.59
CA LEU A 128 -8.82 2.43 -7.66
C LEU A 128 -9.56 3.65 -8.22
N LEU A 129 -9.91 4.61 -7.37
CA LEU A 129 -10.63 5.81 -7.79
C LEU A 129 -9.73 6.80 -8.53
N ASN A 130 -8.50 6.99 -8.06
CA ASN A 130 -7.59 7.96 -8.65
C ASN A 130 -6.74 7.39 -9.81
N HIS A 131 -6.57 6.06 -9.86
CA HIS A 131 -5.77 5.38 -10.88
C HIS A 131 -6.49 4.13 -11.42
N PRO A 132 -7.71 4.29 -11.97
CA PRO A 132 -8.55 3.16 -12.42
C PRO A 132 -7.88 2.30 -13.49
N ASP A 133 -7.02 2.88 -14.31
CA ASP A 133 -6.36 2.18 -15.42
C ASP A 133 -5.18 1.30 -14.98
N LEU A 134 -4.73 1.39 -13.73
CA LEU A 134 -3.57 0.63 -13.27
C LEU A 134 -3.93 -0.77 -12.77
N PHE A 135 -5.18 -0.98 -12.36
CA PHE A 135 -5.60 -2.21 -11.70
C PHE A 135 -6.77 -2.85 -12.44
N THR A 136 -6.68 -4.17 -12.62
CA THR A 136 -7.79 -4.94 -13.20
C THR A 136 -8.96 -5.09 -12.23
N CYS A 137 -8.67 -5.20 -10.95
CA CYS A 137 -9.66 -5.28 -9.87
C CYS A 137 -9.03 -4.93 -8.51
N GLY A 138 -9.87 -4.71 -7.53
CA GLY A 138 -9.44 -4.53 -6.15
C GLY A 138 -10.44 -5.06 -5.13
N VAL A 139 -9.92 -5.38 -3.95
CA VAL A 139 -10.72 -5.83 -2.80
C VAL A 139 -10.40 -4.96 -1.59
N ALA A 140 -11.26 -3.99 -1.29
CA ALA A 140 -11.17 -3.13 -0.13
C ALA A 140 -11.90 -3.76 1.06
N GLY A 141 -11.15 -4.27 2.03
CA GLY A 141 -11.71 -4.86 3.25
C GLY A 141 -11.87 -3.82 4.34
N GLY A 142 -13.09 -3.64 4.87
CA GLY A 142 -13.40 -2.71 5.98
C GLY A 142 -12.84 -1.30 5.78
N PRO A 143 -13.01 -0.65 4.61
CA PRO A 143 -12.36 0.62 4.33
C PRO A 143 -12.92 1.75 5.20
N VAL A 144 -12.07 2.68 5.59
CA VAL A 144 -12.52 4.00 6.02
C VAL A 144 -12.91 4.76 4.75
N THR A 145 -14.17 5.10 4.61
CA THR A 145 -14.72 5.79 3.44
C THR A 145 -14.86 7.30 3.63
N SER A 146 -14.76 7.77 4.85
CA SER A 146 -14.67 9.18 5.21
C SER A 146 -14.09 9.31 6.61
N TRP A 147 -13.08 10.13 6.75
CA TRP A 147 -12.44 10.38 8.04
C TRP A 147 -13.34 11.15 9.02
N SER A 148 -14.29 11.93 8.51
CA SER A 148 -15.26 12.63 9.34
C SER A 148 -16.18 11.68 10.13
N TYR A 149 -16.33 10.43 9.71
CA TYR A 149 -17.18 9.42 10.35
C TYR A 149 -16.37 8.32 11.05
N TYR A 150 -15.06 8.42 11.04
CA TYR A 150 -14.21 7.49 11.78
C TYR A 150 -14.05 7.96 13.23
N GLU A 151 -13.51 7.10 14.11
CA GLU A 151 -13.39 7.42 15.51
C GLU A 151 -12.39 8.59 15.76
N VAL A 152 -12.75 9.46 16.70
CA VAL A 152 -12.10 10.75 16.94
C VAL A 152 -10.64 10.62 17.39
N MET A 153 -10.32 9.65 18.25
CA MET A 153 -8.98 9.51 18.81
C MET A 153 -7.93 9.12 17.76
N TYR A 154 -8.32 8.35 16.73
CA TYR A 154 -7.44 8.04 15.60
C TYR A 154 -7.42 9.20 14.61
N THR A 155 -8.60 9.68 14.22
CA THR A 155 -8.71 10.66 13.13
C THR A 155 -8.05 11.97 13.50
N GLU A 156 -8.38 12.56 14.65
CA GLU A 156 -7.79 13.84 15.06
C GLU A 156 -6.28 13.76 15.35
N ARG A 157 -5.78 12.58 15.73
CA ARG A 157 -4.33 12.36 15.88
C ARG A 157 -3.58 12.60 14.58
N TYR A 158 -4.15 12.21 13.45
CA TYR A 158 -3.46 12.24 12.14
C TYR A 158 -3.98 13.32 11.21
N MET A 159 -5.19 13.81 11.42
CA MET A 159 -5.84 14.82 10.57
C MET A 159 -6.08 16.16 11.27
N ASP A 160 -5.81 16.27 12.60
CA ASP A 160 -6.24 17.37 13.45
C ASP A 160 -7.79 17.43 13.56
N HIS A 161 -8.29 18.40 14.33
CA HIS A 161 -9.72 18.65 14.47
C HIS A 161 -10.32 19.12 13.13
N PRO A 162 -11.52 18.66 12.71
CA PRO A 162 -12.10 19.03 11.42
C PRO A 162 -12.24 20.55 11.18
N GLU A 163 -12.46 21.33 12.23
CA GLU A 163 -12.52 22.79 12.10
C GLU A 163 -11.18 23.43 11.78
N ASN A 164 -10.07 22.81 12.19
CA ASN A 164 -8.71 23.28 11.94
C ASN A 164 -8.17 22.82 10.58
N ASN A 165 -8.69 21.72 10.02
CA ASN A 165 -8.18 21.08 8.82
C ASN A 165 -9.29 20.70 7.82
N LYS A 166 -10.21 21.61 7.55
CA LYS A 166 -11.34 21.37 6.62
C LYS A 166 -10.86 20.86 5.27
N GLU A 167 -9.84 21.49 4.69
CA GLU A 167 -9.30 21.13 3.39
C GLU A 167 -8.72 19.70 3.36
N GLY A 168 -8.04 19.27 4.41
CA GLY A 168 -7.52 17.90 4.54
C GLY A 168 -8.65 16.87 4.55
N TYR A 169 -9.72 17.13 5.31
CA TYR A 169 -10.88 16.23 5.36
C TYR A 169 -11.67 16.17 4.04
N GLU A 170 -11.72 17.26 3.28
CA GLU A 170 -12.41 17.30 1.99
C GLU A 170 -11.63 16.60 0.86
N LYS A 171 -10.31 16.52 0.97
CA LYS A 171 -9.43 15.95 -0.05
C LYS A 171 -9.10 14.48 0.16
N THR A 172 -9.51 13.91 1.29
CA THR A 172 -9.09 12.58 1.71
C THR A 172 -10.19 11.53 1.56
#